data_3a67a82990c3afcf5cdfcc196b0bc9c6
#
_entry.id   3a67a82990c3afcf5cdfcc196b0bc9c6
#
_cell.length_a   1.000
_cell.length_b   1.000
_cell.length_c   1.000
_cell.angle_alpha   90.00
_cell.angle_beta   90.00
_cell.angle_gamma   90.00
#
_symmetry.space_group_name_H-M   'P 1'
#
loop_
_entity.id
_entity.type
_entity.pdbx_description
1 polymer ?
#
loop_
_entity_poly.entity_id
_entity_poly.type
_entity_poly.pdbx_seq_one_letter_code
_entity_poly.pdbx_strand_id
1 'polypeptide(L)'
;MNRSDREACESLGITETEDKKVTEALKKLKKSDKDVDIKLRDYMCDNFYDIRTFGAVMTTFVKASLNCGQVRGPVQLGFARSIDPIVSQEVTITRVAITTEKDAENKSTEMGRKNIVPY
;
A
#
# COMPACT_ATOMS: atom_id res chain seq x y z
N MET A 1 -0.18 -7.77 4.33
CA MET A 1 -0.69 -6.48 4.86
C MET A 1 0.48 -5.58 5.20
N ASN A 2 0.39 -4.29 4.92
CA ASN A 2 1.40 -3.32 5.34
C ASN A 2 1.19 -2.92 6.81
N ARG A 3 2.10 -2.08 7.36
CA ARG A 3 2.08 -1.68 8.77
C ARG A 3 0.82 -0.87 9.12
N SER A 4 0.46 0.10 8.29
CA SER A 4 -0.70 0.95 8.53
C SER A 4 -2.02 0.17 8.51
N ASP A 5 -2.15 -0.82 7.62
CA ASP A 5 -3.33 -1.69 7.60
C ASP A 5 -3.45 -2.53 8.88
N ARG A 6 -2.32 -2.96 9.45
CA ARG A 6 -2.31 -3.69 10.71
C ARG A 6 -2.74 -2.82 11.88
N GLU A 7 -2.18 -1.63 12.00
CA GLU A 7 -2.55 -0.66 13.03
C GLU A 7 -4.06 -0.33 12.97
N ALA A 8 -4.61 -0.21 11.75
CA ALA A 8 -6.04 0.00 11.56
C ALA A 8 -6.89 -1.21 12.00
N CYS A 9 -6.41 -2.44 11.76
CA CYS A 9 -7.11 -3.65 12.25
C CYS A 9 -7.02 -3.79 13.78
N GLU A 10 -5.87 -3.44 14.37
CA GLU A 10 -5.68 -3.44 15.82
C GLU A 10 -6.63 -2.46 16.53
N SER A 11 -6.91 -1.31 15.92
CA SER A 11 -7.88 -0.35 16.44
C SER A 11 -9.31 -0.89 16.54
N LEU A 12 -9.62 -1.91 15.73
CA LEU A 12 -10.89 -2.66 15.79
C LEU A 12 -10.82 -3.90 16.70
N GLY A 13 -9.72 -4.08 17.45
CA GLY A 13 -9.51 -5.21 18.35
C GLY A 13 -9.05 -6.50 17.67
N ILE A 14 -8.56 -6.42 16.43
CA ILE A 14 -8.01 -7.57 15.70
C ILE A 14 -6.48 -7.60 15.90
N THR A 15 -6.01 -8.51 16.74
CA THR A 15 -4.57 -8.68 17.08
C THR A 15 -3.89 -9.82 16.31
N GLU A 16 -4.59 -10.44 15.37
CA GLU A 16 -4.07 -11.55 14.58
C GLU A 16 -2.93 -11.10 13.65
N THR A 17 -1.87 -11.91 13.57
CA THR A 17 -0.68 -11.59 12.76
C THR A 17 -0.74 -12.18 11.35
N GLU A 18 -1.51 -13.25 11.15
CA GLU A 18 -1.63 -13.91 9.86
C GLU A 18 -2.70 -13.23 8.99
N ASP A 19 -2.36 -12.83 7.78
CA ASP A 19 -3.25 -12.13 6.85
C ASP A 19 -4.58 -12.86 6.56
N LYS A 20 -4.57 -14.19 6.57
CA LYS A 20 -5.80 -14.98 6.39
C LYS A 20 -6.75 -14.85 7.57
N LYS A 21 -6.22 -14.96 8.79
CA LYS A 21 -7.01 -14.83 10.02
C LYS A 21 -7.56 -13.42 10.20
N VAL A 22 -6.77 -12.41 9.88
CA VAL A 22 -7.21 -11.01 9.86
C VAL A 22 -8.37 -10.83 8.88
N THR A 23 -8.27 -11.39 7.69
CA THR A 23 -9.34 -11.31 6.67
C THR A 23 -10.64 -11.98 7.15
N GLU A 24 -10.54 -13.11 7.82
CA GLU A 24 -11.71 -13.80 8.40
C GLU A 24 -12.33 -13.05 9.58
N ALA A 25 -11.50 -12.47 10.44
CA ALA A 25 -11.95 -11.64 11.56
C ALA A 25 -12.69 -10.40 11.05
N LEU A 26 -12.15 -9.71 10.04
CA LEU A 26 -12.81 -8.58 9.40
C LEU A 26 -14.15 -8.96 8.76
N LYS A 27 -14.25 -10.11 8.11
CA LYS A 27 -15.54 -10.61 7.56
C LYS A 27 -16.57 -10.88 8.65
N LYS A 28 -16.15 -11.40 9.80
CA LYS A 28 -17.03 -11.61 10.96
C LYS A 28 -17.52 -10.28 11.54
N LEU A 29 -16.61 -9.33 11.71
CA LEU A 29 -16.98 -7.98 12.19
C LEU A 29 -17.95 -7.27 11.25
N LYS A 30 -17.76 -7.37 9.93
CA LYS A 30 -18.69 -6.76 8.97
C LYS A 30 -20.12 -7.34 9.06
N LYS A 31 -20.27 -8.58 9.48
CA LYS A 31 -21.60 -9.17 9.68
C LYS A 31 -22.30 -8.61 10.92
N SER A 32 -21.54 -8.23 11.94
CA SER A 32 -22.08 -7.66 13.18
C SER A 32 -22.19 -6.14 13.17
N ASP A 33 -21.28 -5.46 12.45
CA ASP A 33 -21.24 -4.00 12.35
C ASP A 33 -21.12 -3.59 10.88
N LYS A 34 -22.15 -2.89 10.38
CA LYS A 34 -22.20 -2.42 8.99
C LYS A 34 -21.24 -1.28 8.70
N ASP A 35 -20.79 -0.57 9.74
CA ASP A 35 -19.99 0.64 9.62
C ASP A 35 -18.48 0.39 9.77
N VAL A 36 -18.05 -0.88 9.78
CA VAL A 36 -16.62 -1.24 9.87
C VAL A 36 -15.80 -0.60 8.75
N ASP A 37 -16.35 -0.51 7.55
CA ASP A 37 -15.71 0.10 6.39
C ASP A 37 -15.39 1.58 6.64
N ILE A 38 -16.36 2.29 7.24
CA ILE A 38 -16.25 3.71 7.57
C ILE A 38 -15.24 3.90 8.70
N LYS A 39 -15.33 3.11 9.76
CA LYS A 39 -14.41 3.17 10.90
C LYS A 39 -12.96 2.94 10.50
N LEU A 40 -12.70 1.95 9.62
CA LEU A 40 -11.35 1.70 9.08
C LEU A 40 -10.86 2.89 8.27
N ARG A 41 -11.69 3.42 7.39
CA ARG A 41 -11.33 4.59 6.58
C ARG A 41 -11.03 5.80 7.44
N ASP A 42 -11.88 6.07 8.42
CA ASP A 42 -11.73 7.24 9.30
C ASP A 42 -10.46 7.09 10.15
N TYR A 43 -10.19 5.91 10.71
CA TYR A 43 -8.94 5.63 11.41
C TYR A 43 -7.71 5.90 10.53
N MET A 44 -7.73 5.43 9.26
CA MET A 44 -6.62 5.65 8.33
C MET A 44 -6.43 7.14 8.02
N CYS A 45 -7.52 7.89 7.87
CA CYS A 45 -7.45 9.33 7.63
C CYS A 45 -6.94 10.10 8.86
N ASP A 46 -7.32 9.68 10.06
CA ASP A 46 -6.94 10.38 11.29
C ASP A 46 -5.47 10.15 11.66
N ASN A 47 -4.97 8.93 11.43
CA ASN A 47 -3.63 8.55 11.89
C ASN A 47 -2.55 8.72 10.80
N PHE A 48 -2.91 8.74 9.51
CA PHE A 48 -1.94 8.83 8.41
C PHE A 48 -2.12 10.13 7.62
N TYR A 49 -1.16 11.03 7.80
CA TYR A 49 -1.16 12.36 7.19
C TYR A 49 -1.15 12.31 5.66
N ASP A 50 -0.41 11.39 5.07
CA ASP A 50 -0.32 11.19 3.63
C ASP A 50 -1.68 10.82 3.02
N ILE A 51 -2.41 9.90 3.66
CA ILE A 51 -3.75 9.49 3.24
C ILE A 51 -4.72 10.67 3.32
N ARG A 52 -4.67 11.44 4.41
CA ARG A 52 -5.54 12.62 4.59
C ARG A 52 -5.22 13.72 3.59
N THR A 53 -3.93 13.92 3.27
CA THR A 53 -3.48 15.02 2.41
C THR A 53 -3.61 14.71 0.94
N PHE A 54 -3.14 13.56 0.50
CA PHE A 54 -3.09 13.20 -0.93
C PHE A 54 -4.23 12.26 -1.34
N GLY A 55 -4.83 11.59 -0.38
CA GLY A 55 -5.81 10.56 -0.61
C GLY A 55 -5.20 9.17 -0.82
N ALA A 56 -6.05 8.17 -0.83
CA ALA A 56 -5.65 6.78 -1.07
C ALA A 56 -6.81 5.95 -1.62
N VAL A 57 -6.47 4.87 -2.31
CA VAL A 57 -7.41 3.81 -2.70
C VAL A 57 -7.15 2.60 -1.81
N MET A 58 -8.11 2.29 -0.95
CA MET A 58 -7.95 1.24 0.06
C MET A 58 -8.35 -0.13 -0.51
N THR A 59 -7.47 -0.73 -1.30
CA THR A 59 -7.72 -2.02 -1.96
C THR A 59 -7.40 -3.22 -1.08
N THR A 60 -6.61 -3.07 -0.03
CA THR A 60 -6.17 -4.17 0.84
C THR A 60 -7.34 -4.88 1.50
N PHE A 61 -8.35 -4.13 1.90
CA PHE A 61 -9.52 -4.66 2.61
C PHE A 61 -10.60 -5.26 1.70
N VAL A 62 -10.48 -5.13 0.39
CA VAL A 62 -11.41 -5.71 -0.60
C VAL A 62 -11.47 -7.24 -0.47
N LYS A 63 -10.37 -7.90 -0.13
CA LYS A 63 -10.33 -9.35 0.14
C LYS A 63 -11.19 -9.78 1.32
N ALA A 64 -11.45 -8.87 2.26
CA ALA A 64 -12.37 -9.07 3.38
C ALA A 64 -13.81 -8.68 3.04
N SER A 65 -14.11 -8.36 1.78
CA SER A 65 -15.40 -7.81 1.33
C SER A 65 -15.73 -6.46 1.97
N LEU A 66 -14.72 -5.73 2.41
CA LEU A 66 -14.84 -4.37 2.94
C LEU A 66 -14.60 -3.38 1.80
N ASN A 67 -15.49 -2.42 1.67
CA ASN A 67 -15.37 -1.35 0.68
C ASN A 67 -15.08 -0.02 1.39
N CYS A 68 -13.83 0.15 1.83
CA CYS A 68 -13.38 1.41 2.43
C CYS A 68 -13.31 2.55 1.41
N GLY A 69 -13.44 2.21 0.12
CA GLY A 69 -13.57 3.17 -0.96
C GLY A 69 -12.29 3.92 -1.29
N GLN A 70 -12.50 5.10 -1.85
CA GLN A 70 -11.44 6.04 -2.22
C GLN A 70 -11.53 7.27 -1.31
N VAL A 71 -10.41 7.65 -0.73
CA VAL A 71 -10.25 8.93 -0.05
C VAL A 71 -9.60 9.90 -1.02
N ARG A 72 -10.21 11.07 -1.19
CA ARG A 72 -9.64 12.17 -1.97
C ARG A 72 -9.08 13.21 -1.01
N GLY A 73 -7.78 13.43 -1.10
CA GLY A 73 -7.12 14.47 -0.32
C GLY A 73 -7.27 15.85 -0.97
N PRO A 74 -7.12 16.92 -0.20
CA PRO A 74 -7.18 18.30 -0.70
C PRO A 74 -6.00 18.66 -1.61
N VAL A 75 -4.88 17.94 -1.53
CA VAL A 75 -3.69 18.16 -2.35
C VAL A 75 -3.68 17.15 -3.50
N GLN A 76 -3.74 17.65 -4.72
CA GLN A 76 -3.67 16.85 -5.94
C GLN A 76 -2.49 17.33 -6.78
N LEU A 77 -1.59 16.42 -7.13
CA LEU A 77 -0.47 16.71 -8.02
C LEU A 77 -0.93 16.49 -9.47
N GLY A 78 -0.94 17.56 -10.26
CA GLY A 78 -1.22 17.49 -11.68
C GLY A 78 0.05 17.20 -12.48
N PHE A 79 -0.10 17.25 -13.81
CA PHE A 79 1.04 17.16 -14.71
C PHE A 79 1.94 18.38 -14.56
N ALA A 80 3.26 18.13 -14.52
CA ALA A 80 4.27 19.17 -14.59
C ALA A 80 4.99 19.09 -15.95
N ARG A 81 5.46 20.24 -16.43
CA ARG A 81 6.27 20.34 -17.64
C ARG A 81 7.63 20.93 -17.26
N SER A 82 8.70 20.34 -17.77
CA SER A 82 10.05 20.90 -17.59
C SER A 82 10.17 22.27 -18.28
N ILE A 83 10.93 23.17 -17.69
CA ILE A 83 11.24 24.48 -18.27
C ILE A 83 12.12 24.29 -19.50
N ASP A 84 13.17 23.46 -19.35
CA ASP A 84 14.09 23.14 -20.42
C ASP A 84 13.78 21.76 -21.05
N PRO A 85 14.15 21.55 -22.31
CA PRO A 85 14.03 20.24 -22.95
C PRO A 85 14.85 19.19 -22.17
N ILE A 86 14.20 18.06 -21.86
CA ILE A 86 14.85 16.94 -21.18
C ILE A 86 14.96 15.78 -22.14
N VAL A 87 16.18 15.22 -22.29
CA VAL A 87 16.41 13.95 -22.95
C VAL A 87 16.49 12.89 -21.88
N SER A 88 15.54 11.95 -21.85
CA SER A 88 15.53 10.88 -20.89
C SER A 88 16.45 9.73 -21.30
N GLN A 89 17.30 9.25 -20.38
CA GLN A 89 18.03 8.00 -20.52
C GLN A 89 17.36 6.90 -19.71
N GLU A 90 17.08 5.77 -20.33
CA GLU A 90 16.57 4.59 -19.68
C GLU A 90 17.71 3.67 -19.30
N VAL A 91 17.94 3.50 -18.00
CA VAL A 91 19.01 2.65 -17.46
C VAL A 91 18.38 1.48 -16.71
N THR A 92 18.78 0.28 -17.06
CA THR A 92 18.37 -0.92 -16.33
C THR A 92 19.42 -1.24 -15.28
N ILE A 93 19.03 -1.22 -14.01
CA ILE A 93 19.88 -1.62 -12.89
C ILE A 93 19.47 -3.02 -12.47
N THR A 94 20.39 -3.97 -12.61
CA THR A 94 20.16 -5.35 -12.19
C THR A 94 21.02 -5.64 -10.96
N ARG A 95 20.39 -6.15 -9.91
CA ARG A 95 21.09 -6.62 -8.73
C ARG A 95 21.68 -8.00 -9.00
N VAL A 96 23.00 -8.11 -8.90
CA VAL A 96 23.71 -9.38 -9.09
C VAL A 96 24.03 -10.07 -7.76
N ALA A 97 24.10 -9.32 -6.65
CA ALA A 97 24.45 -9.87 -5.35
C ALA A 97 23.25 -10.57 -4.69
N ILE A 98 23.45 -11.82 -4.33
CA ILE A 98 22.50 -12.60 -3.51
C ILE A 98 22.79 -12.29 -2.05
N THR A 99 21.80 -11.83 -1.29
CA THR A 99 21.98 -11.40 0.11
C THR A 99 21.36 -12.35 1.13
N THR A 100 20.55 -13.31 0.70
CA THR A 100 19.94 -14.29 1.60
C THR A 100 20.16 -15.70 1.09
N GLU A 101 20.30 -16.68 2.01
CA GLU A 101 20.43 -18.10 1.66
C GLU A 101 19.21 -18.63 0.88
N LYS A 102 18.01 -18.17 1.22
CA LYS A 102 16.78 -18.53 0.50
C LYS A 102 16.77 -18.07 -0.96
N ASP A 103 17.28 -16.88 -1.22
CA ASP A 103 17.38 -16.37 -2.58
C ASP A 103 18.46 -17.12 -3.37
N ALA A 104 19.53 -17.59 -2.70
CA ALA A 104 20.56 -18.41 -3.29
C ALA A 104 20.02 -19.79 -3.72
N GLU A 105 19.21 -20.43 -2.89
CA GLU A 105 18.56 -21.71 -3.19
C GLU A 105 17.57 -21.59 -4.37
N ASN A 106 16.82 -20.50 -4.43
CA ASN A 106 15.84 -20.28 -5.48
C ASN A 106 16.43 -19.67 -6.77
N LYS A 107 17.74 -19.43 -6.83
CA LYS A 107 18.43 -18.74 -7.94
C LYS A 107 17.76 -17.42 -8.35
N SER A 108 17.13 -16.76 -7.41
CA SER A 108 16.35 -15.53 -7.62
C SER A 108 17.29 -14.32 -7.53
N THR A 109 18.16 -14.16 -8.53
CA THR A 109 19.19 -13.12 -8.54
C THR A 109 18.74 -11.80 -9.14
N GLU A 110 17.61 -11.75 -9.80
CA GLU A 110 17.30 -10.65 -10.70
C GLU A 110 16.12 -9.79 -10.22
N MET A 111 16.43 -8.64 -9.68
CA MET A 111 15.48 -7.52 -9.63
C MET A 111 15.99 -6.42 -10.54
N GLY A 112 15.63 -6.49 -11.81
CA GLY A 112 15.87 -5.39 -12.75
C GLY A 112 14.93 -4.23 -12.45
N ARG A 113 15.48 -3.03 -12.27
CA ARG A 113 14.72 -1.79 -12.24
C ARG A 113 15.14 -0.91 -13.40
N LYS A 114 14.15 -0.40 -14.12
CA LYS A 114 14.40 0.65 -15.09
C LYS A 114 14.33 2.00 -14.39
N ASN A 115 15.39 2.77 -14.52
CA ASN A 115 15.41 4.16 -14.08
C ASN A 115 15.46 5.05 -15.32
N ILE A 116 14.63 6.08 -15.32
CA ILE A 116 14.70 7.13 -16.31
C ILE A 116 15.44 8.28 -15.65
N VAL A 117 16.61 8.57 -16.16
CA VAL A 117 17.42 9.70 -15.70
C VAL A 117 17.16 10.86 -16.66
N PRO A 118 16.59 11.96 -16.19
CA PRO A 118 16.53 13.19 -16.97
C PRO A 118 17.95 13.79 -17.06
N TYR A 119 18.31 14.20 -18.24
CA TYR A 119 19.61 14.81 -18.51
C TYR A 119 19.40 16.27 -18.91
#